data_9b53867fdb4d0490515e4db7623ca027
#
_entry.id   9b53867fdb4d0490515e4db7623ca027
#
_cell.length_a   1.000
_cell.length_b   1.000
_cell.length_c   1.000
_cell.angle_alpha   90.00
_cell.angle_beta   90.00
_cell.angle_gamma   90.00
#
_symmetry.space_group_name_H-M   'P 1'
#
loop_
_entity.id
_entity.type
_entity.pdbx_description
1 polymer ?
#
loop_
_entity_poly.entity_id
_entity_poly.type
_entity_poly.pdbx_seq_one_letter_code
_entity_poly.pdbx_strand_id
1 'polypeptide(L)' 'MTPSVDNNLTDAQNELYGWIKDYMKNFQHSPSIRQMMNAMRLKSPAPIQSRLKHLQDKGYIKWQEGKARTLQIIEEISDV' A
#
# COMPACT_ATOMS: atom_id res chain seq x y z
N MET A 1 -0.61 -5.10 21.17
CA MET A 1 -0.91 -5.09 20.64
C MET A 1 -1.46 -4.90 19.99
N THR A 2 -1.62 -4.87 19.44
CA THR A 2 -2.13 -4.74 18.83
C THR A 2 -2.52 -4.61 18.11
N PRO A 3 -2.32 -4.55 17.76
CA PRO A 3 -2.75 -4.38 16.88
C PRO A 3 -3.64 -4.74 16.22
N SER A 4 -3.81 -5.27 16.31
CA SER A 4 -4.78 -5.60 15.91
C SER A 4 -5.57 -5.03 15.01
N VAL A 5 -5.49 -4.08 14.82
CA VAL A 5 -6.16 -3.44 13.93
C VAL A 5 -6.11 -3.99 12.66
N ASP A 6 -5.15 -4.70 12.32
CA ASP A 6 -4.98 -5.11 11.03
C ASP A 6 -5.51 -6.44 10.73
N ASN A 7 -6.50 -6.84 11.40
CA ASN A 7 -7.10 -8.12 11.13
C ASN A 7 -7.64 -8.23 9.74
N ASN A 8 -7.86 -7.14 9.07
CA ASN A 8 -8.39 -7.20 7.72
C ASN A 8 -7.35 -7.34 6.65
N LEU A 9 -6.10 -7.33 6.99
CA LEU A 9 -5.03 -7.44 6.00
C LEU A 9 -4.25 -8.73 6.17
N THR A 10 -3.86 -9.32 5.06
CA THR A 10 -2.97 -10.47 5.12
C THR A 10 -1.57 -9.97 5.44
N ASP A 11 -0.67 -10.88 5.78
CA ASP A 11 0.71 -10.50 6.06
C ASP A 11 1.34 -9.81 4.87
N ALA A 12 1.07 -10.31 3.66
CA ALA A 12 1.63 -9.70 2.46
C ALA A 12 1.07 -8.29 2.24
N GLN A 13 -0.21 -8.11 2.50
CA GLN A 13 -0.82 -6.79 2.34
C GLN A 13 -0.28 -5.82 3.38
N ASN A 14 -0.10 -6.29 4.62
CA ASN A 14 0.48 -5.46 5.66
C ASN A 14 1.91 -5.06 5.34
N GLU A 15 2.67 -5.98 4.82
CA GLU A 15 4.06 -5.70 4.48
C GLU A 15 4.14 -4.62 3.42
N LEU A 16 3.34 -4.74 2.38
CA LEU A 16 3.34 -3.75 1.32
C LEU A 16 2.85 -2.40 1.83
N TYR A 17 1.80 -2.40 2.62
CA TYR A 17 1.24 -1.17 3.14
C TYR A 17 2.27 -0.44 4.03
N GLY A 18 2.95 -1.19 4.90
CA GLY A 18 3.97 -0.60 5.75
C GLY A 18 5.12 -0.02 4.96
N TRP A 19 5.54 -0.73 3.91
CA TRP A 19 6.61 -0.26 3.06
C TRP A 19 6.21 1.02 2.33
N ILE A 20 4.97 1.07 1.83
CA ILE A 20 4.47 2.25 1.14
C ILE A 20 4.43 3.45 2.08
N LYS A 21 3.96 3.25 3.30
CA LYS A 21 3.90 4.34 4.26
C LYS A 21 5.29 4.90 4.54
N ASP A 22 6.25 4.02 4.73
CA ASP A 22 7.61 4.46 4.98
C ASP A 22 8.18 5.20 3.78
N TYR A 23 7.94 4.67 2.58
CA TYR A 23 8.45 5.29 1.38
C TYR A 23 7.90 6.70 1.23
N MET A 24 6.59 6.85 1.38
CA MET A 24 5.97 8.15 1.16
C MET A 24 6.33 9.14 2.26
N LYS A 25 6.58 8.64 3.45
CA LYS A 25 7.02 9.50 4.52
C LYS A 25 8.43 10.05 4.25
N ASN A 26 9.30 9.21 3.71
CA ASN A 26 10.67 9.61 3.46
C ASN A 26 10.86 10.40 2.18
N PHE A 27 10.10 10.09 1.15
CA PHE A 27 10.32 10.67 -0.16
C PHE A 27 9.20 11.60 -0.62
N GLN A 28 8.07 11.56 0.05
CA GLN A 28 6.96 12.46 -0.21
C GLN A 28 6.37 12.39 -1.61
N HIS A 29 6.46 11.23 -2.23
CA HIS A 29 5.75 10.98 -3.47
C HIS A 29 5.49 9.49 -3.53
N SER A 30 4.58 9.08 -4.40
CA SER A 30 4.19 7.68 -4.43
C SER A 30 5.26 6.82 -5.11
N PRO A 31 5.43 5.59 -4.67
CA PRO A 31 6.36 4.68 -5.32
C PRO A 31 5.77 4.15 -6.62
N SER A 32 6.63 3.64 -7.49
CA SER A 32 6.17 3.02 -8.72
C SER A 32 5.89 1.55 -8.44
N ILE A 33 5.17 0.93 -9.37
CA ILE A 33 4.91 -0.51 -9.28
C ILE A 33 6.23 -1.28 -9.27
N ARG A 34 7.16 -0.85 -10.09
CA ARG A 34 8.45 -1.54 -10.15
C ARG A 34 9.19 -1.47 -8.81
N GLN A 35 9.14 -0.32 -8.16
CA GLN A 35 9.78 -0.18 -6.85
C GLN A 35 9.12 -1.10 -5.84
N MET A 36 7.81 -1.20 -5.88
CA MET A 36 7.09 -2.08 -4.97
C MET A 36 7.41 -3.55 -5.26
N MET A 37 7.50 -3.91 -6.54
CA MET A 37 7.89 -5.27 -6.90
C MET A 37 9.25 -5.62 -6.33
N ASN A 38 10.19 -4.73 -6.50
CA ASN A 38 11.54 -4.98 -6.01
C ASN A 38 11.59 -5.09 -4.50
N ALA A 39 10.85 -4.24 -3.82
CA ALA A 39 10.82 -4.26 -2.37
C ALA A 39 10.22 -5.53 -1.83
N MET A 40 9.21 -6.06 -2.53
CA MET A 40 8.55 -7.28 -2.10
C MET A 40 9.15 -8.53 -2.72
N ARG A 41 10.22 -8.36 -3.50
CA ARG A 41 10.94 -9.48 -4.13
C ARG A 41 10.06 -10.25 -5.10
N LEU A 42 9.25 -9.52 -5.85
CA LEU A 42 8.37 -10.14 -6.84
C LEU A 42 8.90 -9.88 -8.22
N LYS A 43 8.60 -10.79 -9.12
CA LYS A 43 9.08 -10.70 -10.49
C LYS A 43 8.03 -10.21 -11.47
N SER A 44 6.80 -10.02 -11.03
CA SER A 44 5.77 -9.52 -11.92
C SER A 44 4.92 -8.51 -11.18
N PRO A 45 4.23 -7.63 -11.90
CA PRO A 45 3.41 -6.62 -11.26
C PRO A 45 2.06 -7.11 -10.75
N ALA A 46 1.60 -8.26 -11.23
CA ALA A 46 0.26 -8.71 -10.89
C ALA A 46 0.02 -8.84 -9.38
N PRO A 47 0.92 -9.45 -8.60
CA PRO A 47 0.68 -9.54 -7.17
C PRO A 47 0.62 -8.17 -6.49
N ILE A 48 1.43 -7.23 -6.97
CA ILE A 48 1.41 -5.88 -6.41
C ILE A 48 0.08 -5.23 -6.69
N GLN A 49 -0.39 -5.33 -7.92
CA GLN A 49 -1.66 -4.72 -8.28
C GLN A 49 -2.81 -5.32 -7.48
N SER A 50 -2.76 -6.62 -7.27
CA SER A 50 -3.78 -7.28 -6.49
C SER A 50 -3.78 -6.80 -5.05
N ARG A 51 -2.60 -6.68 -4.45
CA ARG A 51 -2.50 -6.19 -3.08
C ARG A 51 -2.96 -4.74 -2.97
N LEU A 52 -2.63 -3.91 -3.96
CA LEU A 52 -3.07 -2.52 -3.95
C LEU A 52 -4.58 -2.42 -4.06
N LYS A 53 -5.18 -3.26 -4.87
CA LYS A 53 -6.64 -3.26 -4.99
C LYS A 53 -7.29 -3.64 -3.67
N HIS A 54 -6.75 -4.62 -2.99
CA HIS A 54 -7.29 -5.01 -1.70
C HIS A 54 -7.12 -3.89 -0.66
N LEU A 55 -5.98 -3.23 -0.66
CA LEU A 55 -5.77 -2.11 0.26
C LEU A 55 -6.74 -0.98 -0.04
N GLN A 56 -6.97 -0.71 -1.31
CA GLN A 56 -7.91 0.33 -1.69
C GLN A 56 -9.33 -0.05 -1.31
N ASP A 57 -9.72 -1.28 -1.56
CA ASP A 57 -11.06 -1.75 -1.22
C ASP A 57 -11.33 -1.65 0.27
N LYS A 58 -10.30 -1.81 1.07
CA LYS A 58 -10.45 -1.75 2.52
C LYS A 58 -10.26 -0.35 3.07
N GLY A 59 -10.02 0.62 2.20
CA GLY A 59 -9.98 2.01 2.61
C GLY A 59 -8.65 2.52 3.12
N TYR A 60 -7.57 1.78 2.92
CA TYR A 60 -6.27 2.20 3.41
C TYR A 60 -5.54 3.13 2.44
N ILE A 61 -5.78 2.96 1.15
CA ILE A 61 -5.10 3.78 0.14
C ILE A 61 -6.07 4.13 -0.99
N LYS A 62 -5.61 5.06 -1.83
CA LYS A 62 -6.29 5.42 -3.02
C LYS A 62 -5.31 5.25 -4.15
N TRP A 63 -5.67 4.60 -5.22
CA TRP A 63 -4.75 4.29 -6.30
C TRP A 63 -5.53 4.07 -7.59
N GLN A 64 -5.01 4.60 -8.70
CA GLN A 64 -5.64 4.40 -10.00
C GLN A 64 -4.84 3.45 -10.82
N GLU A 65 -5.44 2.31 -11.14
CA GLU A 65 -4.78 1.30 -11.93
C GLU A 65 -4.43 1.88 -13.28
N GLY A 66 -3.27 1.56 -13.77
CA GLY A 66 -2.83 2.04 -15.05
C GLY A 66 -2.20 3.42 -15.05
N LYS A 67 -2.26 4.13 -13.94
CA LYS A 67 -1.65 5.45 -13.87
C LYS A 67 -0.55 5.44 -12.86
N ALA A 68 0.63 5.84 -13.27
CA ALA A 68 1.77 5.85 -12.37
C ALA A 68 1.64 6.93 -11.34
N ARG A 69 2.14 6.66 -10.16
CA ARG A 69 2.27 7.65 -9.10
C ARG A 69 0.97 8.27 -8.65
N THR A 70 -0.10 7.48 -8.68
CA THR A 70 -1.37 7.98 -8.20
C THR A 70 -1.71 7.49 -6.80
N LEU A 71 -0.83 6.70 -6.20
CA LEU A 71 -1.12 6.10 -4.91
C LEU A 71 -1.07 7.14 -3.80
N GLN A 72 -2.07 7.12 -2.95
CA GLN A 72 -2.15 8.02 -1.82
C GLN A 72 -2.55 7.22 -0.59
N ILE A 73 -2.00 7.58 0.56
CA ILE A 73 -2.38 6.95 1.81
C ILE A 73 -3.60 7.70 2.34
N ILE A 74 -4.63 6.97 2.71
CA ILE A 74 -5.80 7.57 3.30
C ILE A 74 -5.61 7.56 4.79
N GLU A 75 -5.39 8.74 5.37
CA GLU A 75 -5.22 8.82 6.75
C GLU A 75 -6.47 9.21 7.38
N GLU A 76 -7.14 8.31 8.03
CA GLU A 76 -8.36 8.57 8.58
C GLU A 76 -8.21 9.08 9.90
N ILE A 77 -8.44 10.22 10.16
CA ILE A 77 -8.28 10.76 11.40
C ILE A 77 -9.48 10.71 12.08
N SER A 78 -9.84 9.80 12.51
CA SER A 78 -11.03 9.72 13.04
C SER A 78 -11.21 10.36 14.24
N ASP A 79 -10.81 10.85 14.78
CA ASP A 79 -11.09 11.31 15.85
C ASP A 79 -11.67 12.27 16.02
N VAL A 80 -12.04 12.37 15.85
CA VAL A 80 -12.62 13.16 16.00
C VAL A 80 -13.03 13.46 16.50
#